data_4afeb2757a6e9f5ac6b951a0a21eca6d
#
_entry.id   4afeb2757a6e9f5ac6b951a0a21eca6d
#
_cell.length_a   1.000
_cell.length_b   1.000
_cell.length_c   1.000
_cell.angle_alpha   90.00
_cell.angle_beta   90.00
_cell.angle_gamma   90.00
#
_symmetry.space_group_name_H-M   'P 1'
#
loop_
_entity.id
_entity.type
_entity.pdbx_description
1 polymer ?
#
loop_
_entity_poly.entity_id
_entity_poly.type
_entity_poly.pdbx_seq_one_letter_code
_entity_poly.pdbx_strand_id
1 'polypeptide(L)'
;MPKSTPPPTLDLERFLPYRLSVLSNTVSEALATLYGERFNLNVTQWRVLAVLGRFPDLSAVEVAERTRMDKVAVSRAVAELVDSGRLDRQMDRLDRRRSVLNLTLAGRRAYEEIVPLALACERRLLSALSPKERVALEGILDKLTTAGVGLLLTGKDLGMKQWVVSSE
;
A
#
# COMPACT_ATOMS: atom_id res chain seq x y z
N MET A 1 21.39 33.27 31.94
CA MET A 1 20.22 32.87 31.12
C MET A 1 20.64 31.72 30.25
N PRO A 2 20.13 30.51 30.42
CA PRO A 2 20.41 29.41 29.51
C PRO A 2 19.83 29.73 28.12
N LYS A 3 20.65 29.71 27.10
CA LYS A 3 20.22 29.82 25.69
C LYS A 3 19.38 28.58 25.37
N SER A 4 18.08 28.74 25.22
CA SER A 4 17.21 27.66 24.74
C SER A 4 17.65 27.32 23.32
N THR A 5 18.14 26.10 23.12
CA THR A 5 18.41 25.57 21.78
C THR A 5 17.06 25.52 21.04
N PRO A 6 16.94 26.09 19.82
CA PRO A 6 15.69 25.99 19.08
C PRO A 6 15.33 24.52 18.84
N PRO A 7 14.04 24.20 18.79
CA PRO A 7 13.61 22.83 18.54
C PRO A 7 14.18 22.34 17.19
N PRO A 8 14.46 21.04 17.06
CA PRO A 8 14.98 20.49 15.82
C PRO A 8 13.94 20.67 14.68
N THR A 9 14.38 21.19 13.55
CA THR A 9 13.54 21.35 12.35
C THR A 9 13.66 20.11 11.49
N LEU A 10 12.52 19.57 11.02
CA LEU A 10 12.49 18.42 10.14
C LEU A 10 12.74 18.87 8.67
N ASP A 11 13.83 18.41 8.09
CA ASP A 11 14.13 18.57 6.64
C ASP A 11 13.32 17.50 5.87
N LEU A 12 12.14 17.88 5.35
CA LEU A 12 11.24 16.97 4.65
C LEU A 12 11.86 16.42 3.37
N GLU A 13 12.64 17.22 2.65
CA GLU A 13 13.30 16.84 1.40
C GLU A 13 14.29 15.69 1.60
N ARG A 14 14.81 15.55 2.81
CA ARG A 14 15.75 14.49 3.22
C ARG A 14 15.14 13.43 4.11
N PHE A 15 13.93 13.65 4.62
CA PHE A 15 13.26 12.71 5.51
C PHE A 15 12.71 11.51 4.73
N LEU A 16 13.33 10.34 4.91
CA LEU A 16 13.03 9.13 4.15
C LEU A 16 11.55 8.74 4.12
N PRO A 17 10.79 8.73 5.23
CA PRO A 17 9.36 8.38 5.20
C PRO A 17 8.55 9.30 4.29
N TYR A 18 8.81 10.59 4.30
CA TYR A 18 8.15 11.56 3.43
C TYR A 18 8.48 11.30 1.95
N ARG A 19 9.75 11.09 1.63
CA ARG A 19 10.20 10.80 0.26
C ARG A 19 9.56 9.53 -0.29
N LEU A 20 9.47 8.46 0.51
CA LEU A 20 8.81 7.22 0.13
C LEU A 20 7.31 7.43 -0.11
N SER A 21 6.64 8.20 0.75
CA SER A 21 5.22 8.52 0.58
C SER A 21 4.95 9.29 -0.70
N VAL A 22 5.72 10.36 -0.96
CA VAL A 22 5.59 11.17 -2.18
C VAL A 22 5.84 10.30 -3.42
N LEU A 23 6.92 9.53 -3.44
CA LEU A 23 7.24 8.64 -4.57
C LEU A 23 6.11 7.64 -4.83
N SER A 24 5.63 6.97 -3.79
CA SER A 24 4.54 5.98 -3.88
C SER A 24 3.25 6.60 -4.43
N ASN A 25 2.89 7.79 -3.97
CA ASN A 25 1.70 8.50 -4.44
C ASN A 25 1.85 8.91 -5.91
N THR A 26 2.97 9.54 -6.28
CA THR A 26 3.25 9.96 -7.67
C THR A 26 3.20 8.77 -8.64
N VAL A 27 3.81 7.64 -8.28
CA VAL A 27 3.77 6.42 -9.12
C VAL A 27 2.34 5.87 -9.22
N SER A 28 1.59 5.88 -8.11
CA SER A 28 0.20 5.39 -8.10
C SER A 28 -0.71 6.28 -8.95
N GLU A 29 -0.55 7.59 -8.90
CA GLU A 29 -1.29 8.55 -9.73
C GLU A 29 -0.94 8.36 -11.22
N ALA A 30 0.35 8.27 -11.56
CA ALA A 30 0.79 8.03 -12.92
C ALA A 30 0.23 6.71 -13.48
N LEU A 31 0.19 5.64 -12.68
CA LEU A 31 -0.44 4.39 -13.08
C LEU A 31 -1.96 4.55 -13.23
N ALA A 32 -2.61 5.30 -12.34
CA ALA A 32 -4.05 5.52 -12.39
C ALA A 32 -4.50 6.25 -13.67
N THR A 33 -3.67 7.13 -14.24
CA THR A 33 -3.98 7.75 -15.54
C THR A 33 -4.08 6.75 -16.69
N LEU A 34 -3.40 5.60 -16.59
CA LEU A 34 -3.39 4.57 -17.63
C LEU A 34 -4.62 3.67 -17.62
N TYR A 35 -5.27 3.52 -16.47
CA TYR A 35 -6.42 2.62 -16.33
C TYR A 35 -7.70 3.31 -15.87
N GLY A 36 -7.59 4.50 -15.24
CA GLY A 36 -8.69 5.15 -14.54
C GLY A 36 -9.92 5.39 -15.42
N GLU A 37 -9.76 6.01 -16.57
CA GLU A 37 -10.85 6.29 -17.50
C GLU A 37 -11.45 5.02 -18.10
N ARG A 38 -10.61 4.07 -18.50
CA ARG A 38 -11.05 2.85 -19.19
C ARG A 38 -11.80 1.90 -18.27
N PHE A 39 -11.36 1.75 -17.02
CA PHE A 39 -11.94 0.80 -16.09
C PHE A 39 -12.78 1.46 -14.99
N ASN A 40 -12.82 2.80 -14.94
CA ASN A 40 -13.46 3.56 -13.88
C ASN A 40 -13.03 3.05 -12.48
N LEU A 41 -11.73 3.00 -12.26
CA LEU A 41 -11.12 2.54 -11.01
C LEU A 41 -10.23 3.63 -10.44
N ASN A 42 -10.35 3.86 -9.13
CA ASN A 42 -9.39 4.67 -8.39
C ASN A 42 -8.20 3.83 -7.87
N VAL A 43 -7.19 4.50 -7.31
CA VAL A 43 -5.97 3.86 -6.78
C VAL A 43 -6.28 2.80 -5.72
N THR A 44 -7.22 3.07 -4.81
CA THR A 44 -7.60 2.15 -3.73
C THR A 44 -8.26 0.89 -4.30
N GLN A 45 -9.21 1.06 -5.22
CA GLN A 45 -9.88 -0.04 -5.89
C GLN A 45 -8.91 -0.91 -6.68
N TRP A 46 -7.98 -0.30 -7.42
CA TRP A 46 -6.94 -1.04 -8.13
C TRP A 46 -6.06 -1.87 -7.16
N ARG A 47 -5.62 -1.28 -6.05
CA ARG A 47 -4.83 -2.00 -5.04
C ARG A 47 -5.58 -3.19 -4.44
N VAL A 48 -6.88 -3.05 -4.20
CA VAL A 48 -7.74 -4.17 -3.76
C VAL A 48 -7.79 -5.27 -4.81
N LEU A 49 -8.06 -4.93 -6.08
CA LEU A 49 -8.07 -5.90 -7.18
C LEU A 49 -6.71 -6.58 -7.37
N ALA A 50 -5.61 -5.82 -7.27
CA ALA A 50 -4.26 -6.35 -7.41
C ALA A 50 -3.92 -7.37 -6.32
N VAL A 51 -4.28 -7.09 -5.07
CA VAL A 51 -4.08 -8.03 -3.96
C VAL A 51 -4.93 -9.29 -4.16
N LEU A 52 -6.21 -9.16 -4.47
CA LEU A 52 -7.11 -10.30 -4.66
C LEU A 52 -6.79 -11.10 -5.94
N GLY A 53 -6.24 -10.46 -6.96
CA GLY A 53 -5.73 -11.13 -8.15
C GLY A 53 -4.56 -12.08 -7.87
N ARG A 54 -3.74 -11.74 -6.86
CA ARG A 54 -2.58 -12.55 -6.43
C ARG A 54 -2.92 -13.50 -5.29
N PHE A 55 -3.80 -13.09 -4.38
CA PHE A 55 -4.18 -13.81 -3.16
C PHE A 55 -5.72 -13.86 -3.08
N PRO A 56 -6.34 -14.93 -3.57
CA PRO A 56 -7.79 -15.10 -3.45
C PRO A 56 -8.21 -15.43 -2.00
N ASP A 57 -9.52 -15.43 -1.75
CA ASP A 57 -10.14 -15.84 -0.50
C ASP A 57 -9.73 -15.01 0.74
N LEU A 58 -9.38 -13.73 0.53
CA LEU A 58 -9.09 -12.81 1.62
C LEU A 58 -10.34 -12.06 2.08
N SER A 59 -10.44 -11.80 3.38
CA SER A 59 -11.37 -10.84 3.95
C SER A 59 -10.90 -9.39 3.67
N ALA A 60 -11.83 -8.42 3.78
CA ALA A 60 -11.48 -7.01 3.65
C ALA A 60 -10.41 -6.55 4.67
N VAL A 61 -10.41 -7.13 5.86
CA VAL A 61 -9.40 -6.85 6.90
C VAL A 61 -8.03 -7.32 6.44
N GLU A 62 -7.92 -8.54 5.92
CA GLU A 62 -6.64 -9.08 5.42
C GLU A 62 -6.12 -8.30 4.20
N VAL A 63 -7.02 -7.82 3.33
CA VAL A 63 -6.63 -6.91 2.24
C VAL A 63 -6.07 -5.59 2.79
N ALA A 64 -6.71 -4.99 3.81
CA ALA A 64 -6.23 -3.77 4.44
C ALA A 64 -4.85 -3.98 5.12
N GLU A 65 -4.66 -5.10 5.79
CA GLU A 65 -3.38 -5.46 6.42
C GLU A 65 -2.25 -5.65 5.40
N ARG A 66 -2.52 -6.35 4.28
CA ARG A 66 -1.53 -6.57 3.22
C ARG A 66 -1.15 -5.28 2.49
N THR A 67 -2.10 -4.39 2.29
CA THR A 67 -1.87 -3.12 1.60
C THR A 67 -1.37 -2.01 2.52
N ARG A 68 -1.46 -2.20 3.84
CA ARG A 68 -1.24 -1.16 4.87
C ARG A 68 -2.11 0.08 4.65
N MET A 69 -3.26 -0.10 4.00
CA MET A 69 -4.24 0.96 3.79
C MET A 69 -5.22 1.06 4.96
N ASP A 70 -5.85 2.22 5.06
CA ASP A 70 -6.93 2.45 6.03
C ASP A 70 -8.09 1.47 5.83
N LYS A 71 -8.58 0.86 6.92
CA LYS A 71 -9.64 -0.16 6.89
C LYS A 71 -10.96 0.37 6.34
N VAL A 72 -11.29 1.64 6.61
CA VAL A 72 -12.53 2.27 6.13
C VAL A 72 -12.43 2.50 4.62
N ALA A 73 -11.28 3.00 4.15
CA ALA A 73 -11.03 3.19 2.72
C ALA A 73 -11.10 1.87 1.94
N VAL A 74 -10.50 0.79 2.47
CA VAL A 74 -10.58 -0.55 1.86
C VAL A 74 -12.01 -1.08 1.87
N SER A 75 -12.74 -0.95 2.99
CA SER A 75 -14.13 -1.41 3.08
C SER A 75 -15.04 -0.72 2.07
N ARG A 76 -14.86 0.61 1.88
CA ARG A 76 -15.60 1.38 0.86
C ARG A 76 -15.25 0.92 -0.55
N ALA A 77 -13.97 0.79 -0.86
CA ALA A 77 -13.52 0.32 -2.18
C ALA A 77 -14.05 -1.09 -2.49
N VAL A 78 -14.08 -1.98 -1.50
CA VAL A 78 -14.64 -3.33 -1.64
C VAL A 78 -16.15 -3.26 -1.94
N ALA A 79 -16.92 -2.42 -1.23
CA ALA A 79 -18.34 -2.25 -1.48
C ALA A 79 -18.59 -1.77 -2.92
N GLU A 80 -17.89 -0.73 -3.37
CA GLU A 80 -17.99 -0.20 -4.73
C GLU A 80 -17.58 -1.23 -5.81
N LEU A 81 -16.60 -2.08 -5.53
CA LEU A 81 -16.17 -3.15 -6.44
C LEU A 81 -17.18 -4.30 -6.50
N VAL A 82 -17.86 -4.62 -5.40
CA VAL A 82 -18.97 -5.58 -5.37
C VAL A 82 -20.15 -5.02 -6.14
N ASP A 83 -20.54 -3.78 -5.89
CA ASP A 83 -21.68 -3.12 -6.55
C ASP A 83 -21.44 -3.01 -8.08
N SER A 84 -20.20 -2.79 -8.50
CA SER A 84 -19.83 -2.79 -9.93
C SER A 84 -19.61 -4.18 -10.53
N GLY A 85 -19.87 -5.25 -9.78
CA GLY A 85 -19.76 -6.64 -10.23
C GLY A 85 -18.32 -7.12 -10.50
N ARG A 86 -17.29 -6.45 -9.96
CA ARG A 86 -15.89 -6.86 -10.10
C ARG A 86 -15.40 -7.76 -8.98
N LEU A 87 -16.01 -7.68 -7.82
CA LEU A 87 -15.76 -8.58 -6.70
C LEU A 87 -17.01 -9.37 -6.37
N ASP A 88 -16.81 -10.58 -5.93
CA ASP A 88 -17.81 -11.42 -5.27
C ASP A 88 -17.42 -11.57 -3.79
N ARG A 89 -18.46 -11.55 -2.93
CA ARG A 89 -18.31 -11.74 -1.49
C ARG A 89 -19.06 -13.01 -1.11
N GLN A 90 -18.33 -13.98 -0.60
CA GLN A 90 -18.88 -15.27 -0.17
C GLN A 90 -18.60 -15.52 1.30
N MET A 91 -19.43 -16.35 1.93
CA MET A 91 -19.11 -16.91 3.23
C MET A 91 -17.97 -17.93 3.08
N ASP A 92 -16.98 -17.86 3.97
CA ASP A 92 -15.92 -18.85 3.98
C ASP A 92 -16.51 -20.27 4.21
N ARG A 93 -16.01 -21.23 3.46
CA ARG A 93 -16.51 -22.62 3.53
C ARG A 93 -16.16 -23.30 4.86
N LEU A 94 -15.07 -22.88 5.49
CA LEU A 94 -14.57 -23.48 6.74
C LEU A 94 -15.06 -22.71 7.97
N ASP A 95 -15.18 -21.38 7.85
CA ASP A 95 -15.70 -20.52 8.93
C ASP A 95 -16.79 -19.59 8.40
N ARG A 96 -18.04 -19.96 8.60
CA ARG A 96 -19.23 -19.18 8.18
C ARG A 96 -19.36 -17.81 8.84
N ARG A 97 -18.52 -17.48 9.82
CA ARG A 97 -18.46 -16.14 10.43
C ARG A 97 -17.57 -15.20 9.62
N ARG A 98 -16.75 -15.76 8.74
CA ARG A 98 -15.80 -15.03 7.89
C ARG A 98 -16.40 -14.85 6.49
N SER A 99 -16.32 -13.64 5.96
CA SER A 99 -16.64 -13.35 4.57
C SER A 99 -15.34 -13.17 3.79
N VAL A 100 -15.23 -13.85 2.66
CA VAL A 100 -14.07 -13.80 1.76
C VAL A 100 -14.44 -13.14 0.45
N LEU A 101 -13.45 -12.54 -0.19
CA LEU A 101 -13.54 -11.76 -1.42
C LEU A 101 -12.79 -12.47 -2.53
N ASN A 102 -13.41 -12.51 -3.70
CA ASN A 102 -12.79 -13.05 -4.91
C ASN A 102 -13.08 -12.15 -6.10
N LEU A 103 -12.19 -12.18 -7.09
CA LEU A 103 -12.44 -11.53 -8.38
C LEU A 103 -13.55 -12.31 -9.12
N THR A 104 -14.56 -11.59 -9.60
CA THR A 104 -15.47 -12.11 -10.62
C THR A 104 -14.73 -12.24 -11.97
N LEU A 105 -15.42 -12.78 -12.97
CA LEU A 105 -14.88 -12.79 -14.33
C LEU A 105 -14.58 -11.37 -14.85
N ALA A 106 -15.43 -10.39 -14.54
CA ALA A 106 -15.21 -8.98 -14.89
C ALA A 106 -14.01 -8.37 -14.14
N GLY A 107 -13.89 -8.66 -12.84
CA GLY A 107 -12.74 -8.24 -12.04
C GLY A 107 -11.44 -8.88 -12.53
N ARG A 108 -11.47 -10.16 -12.90
CA ARG A 108 -10.32 -10.89 -13.46
C ARG A 108 -9.85 -10.27 -14.77
N ARG A 109 -10.75 -9.97 -15.67
CA ARG A 109 -10.45 -9.31 -16.95
C ARG A 109 -9.80 -7.94 -16.72
N ALA A 110 -10.38 -7.11 -15.83
CA ALA A 110 -9.79 -5.81 -15.49
C ALA A 110 -8.37 -5.97 -14.91
N TYR A 111 -8.16 -6.91 -13.99
CA TYR A 111 -6.85 -7.21 -13.43
C TYR A 111 -5.84 -7.61 -14.52
N GLU A 112 -6.20 -8.55 -15.39
CA GLU A 112 -5.32 -9.07 -16.45
C GLU A 112 -4.95 -8.00 -17.49
N GLU A 113 -5.85 -7.04 -17.76
CA GLU A 113 -5.56 -5.94 -18.68
C GLU A 113 -4.72 -4.83 -18.02
N ILE A 114 -4.86 -4.59 -16.71
CA ILE A 114 -4.10 -3.54 -16.01
C ILE A 114 -2.69 -4.02 -15.62
N VAL A 115 -2.49 -5.29 -15.30
CA VAL A 115 -1.17 -5.83 -14.90
C VAL A 115 -0.07 -5.50 -15.92
N PRO A 116 -0.23 -5.67 -17.24
CA PRO A 116 0.79 -5.28 -18.20
C PRO A 116 1.13 -3.79 -18.19
N LEU A 117 0.14 -2.91 -17.93
CA LEU A 117 0.33 -1.47 -17.80
C LEU A 117 1.14 -1.14 -16.54
N ALA A 118 0.82 -1.79 -15.42
CA ALA A 118 1.55 -1.63 -14.16
C ALA A 118 3.02 -2.04 -14.31
N LEU A 119 3.28 -3.21 -14.93
CA LEU A 119 4.63 -3.67 -15.21
C LEU A 119 5.40 -2.78 -16.20
N ALA A 120 4.71 -2.17 -17.16
CA ALA A 120 5.33 -1.20 -18.07
C ALA A 120 5.69 0.10 -17.34
N CYS A 121 4.82 0.58 -16.45
CA CYS A 121 5.07 1.74 -15.59
C CYS A 121 6.29 1.49 -14.67
N GLU A 122 6.35 0.33 -14.03
CA GLU A 122 7.49 -0.09 -13.21
C GLU A 122 8.80 -0.12 -14.01
N ARG A 123 8.81 -0.78 -15.18
CA ARG A 123 10.02 -0.80 -16.05
C ARG A 123 10.48 0.60 -16.43
N ARG A 124 9.54 1.51 -16.73
CA ARG A 124 9.87 2.88 -17.06
C ARG A 124 10.45 3.65 -15.85
N LEU A 125 9.87 3.48 -14.67
CA LEU A 125 10.41 4.06 -13.43
C LEU A 125 11.83 3.55 -13.19
N LEU A 126 12.03 2.23 -13.24
CA LEU A 126 13.31 1.60 -12.99
C LEU A 126 14.35 1.85 -14.10
N SER A 127 13.95 2.37 -15.26
CA SER A 127 14.90 2.74 -16.33
C SER A 127 15.84 3.88 -15.94
N ALA A 128 15.49 4.65 -14.92
CA ALA A 128 16.38 5.66 -14.31
C ALA A 128 17.58 5.06 -13.56
N LEU A 129 17.55 3.74 -13.29
CA LEU A 129 18.56 3.04 -12.51
C LEU A 129 19.38 2.10 -13.40
N SER A 130 20.67 2.03 -13.14
CA SER A 130 21.54 0.98 -13.68
C SER A 130 21.16 -0.41 -13.13
N PRO A 131 21.58 -1.51 -13.78
CA PRO A 131 21.29 -2.86 -13.27
C PRO A 131 21.79 -3.10 -11.82
N LYS A 132 22.95 -2.56 -11.47
CA LYS A 132 23.50 -2.68 -10.11
C LYS A 132 22.66 -1.94 -9.08
N GLU A 133 22.17 -0.74 -9.42
CA GLU A 133 21.29 0.04 -8.54
C GLU A 133 19.94 -0.60 -8.33
N ARG A 134 19.38 -1.27 -9.34
CA ARG A 134 18.13 -2.04 -9.20
C ARG A 134 18.27 -3.18 -8.19
N VAL A 135 19.32 -3.98 -8.32
CA VAL A 135 19.61 -5.06 -7.36
C VAL A 135 19.84 -4.52 -5.96
N ALA A 136 20.56 -3.40 -5.84
CA ALA A 136 20.78 -2.75 -4.55
C ALA A 136 19.47 -2.22 -3.95
N LEU A 137 18.58 -1.63 -4.76
CA LEU A 137 17.27 -1.13 -4.33
C LEU A 137 16.39 -2.26 -3.78
N GLU A 138 16.30 -3.39 -4.49
CA GLU A 138 15.55 -4.57 -4.03
C GLU A 138 16.05 -5.03 -2.66
N GLY A 139 17.36 -5.24 -2.53
CA GLY A 139 17.95 -5.67 -1.26
C GLY A 139 17.79 -4.65 -0.12
N ILE A 140 17.78 -3.35 -0.41
CA ILE A 140 17.52 -2.29 0.57
C ILE A 140 16.05 -2.32 1.01
N LEU A 141 15.11 -2.42 0.06
CA LEU A 141 13.69 -2.51 0.36
C LEU A 141 13.36 -3.73 1.21
N ASP A 142 13.95 -4.89 0.89
CA ASP A 142 13.78 -6.12 1.69
C ASP A 142 14.27 -5.94 3.12
N LYS A 143 15.44 -5.34 3.31
CA LYS A 143 15.97 -5.07 4.65
C LYS A 143 15.09 -4.09 5.44
N LEU A 144 14.59 -3.04 4.79
CA LEU A 144 13.72 -2.06 5.44
C LEU A 144 12.36 -2.66 5.81
N THR A 145 11.77 -3.46 4.94
CA THR A 145 10.44 -4.07 5.19
C THR A 145 10.49 -5.18 6.23
N THR A 146 11.59 -5.90 6.35
CA THR A 146 11.75 -6.99 7.33
C THR A 146 12.34 -6.48 8.65
N ALA A 147 13.63 -6.15 8.66
CA ALA A 147 14.33 -5.75 9.88
C ALA A 147 13.99 -4.32 10.32
N GLY A 148 13.93 -3.35 9.38
CA GLY A 148 13.68 -1.95 9.69
C GLY A 148 12.33 -1.70 10.34
N VAL A 149 11.26 -2.26 9.78
CA VAL A 149 9.90 -2.16 10.36
C VAL A 149 9.83 -2.88 11.71
N GLY A 150 10.51 -4.02 11.85
CA GLY A 150 10.62 -4.74 13.12
C GLY A 150 11.21 -3.87 14.24
N LEU A 151 12.27 -3.12 13.95
CA LEU A 151 12.88 -2.19 14.91
C LEU A 151 11.94 -1.06 15.34
N LEU A 152 11.14 -0.52 14.39
CA LEU A 152 10.14 0.51 14.71
C LEU A 152 9.03 -0.01 15.62
N LEU A 153 8.57 -1.26 15.42
CA LEU A 153 7.48 -1.86 16.18
C LEU A 153 7.90 -2.32 17.58
N THR A 154 9.18 -2.63 17.78
CA THR A 154 9.68 -3.06 19.11
C THR A 154 9.89 -1.91 20.09
N GLY A 155 9.91 -0.66 19.62
CA GLY A 155 9.86 0.57 20.44
C GLY A 155 10.96 0.78 21.50
N LYS A 156 11.87 -0.19 21.66
CA LYS A 156 12.83 -0.19 22.77
C LYS A 156 13.90 0.91 22.70
N ASP A 157 14.18 1.43 21.51
CA ASP A 157 15.29 2.37 21.29
C ASP A 157 14.86 3.78 20.87
N LEU A 158 13.56 4.04 20.71
CA LEU A 158 13.06 5.35 20.23
C LEU A 158 12.95 6.43 21.32
N GLY A 159 13.38 6.15 22.56
CA GLY A 159 13.29 7.14 23.66
C GLY A 159 11.85 7.57 23.98
N MET A 160 10.83 6.82 23.54
CA MET A 160 9.41 7.16 23.64
C MET A 160 8.85 7.15 25.08
N LYS A 161 9.70 7.01 26.11
CA LYS A 161 9.28 7.10 27.51
C LYS A 161 8.76 8.48 27.93
N GLN A 162 8.86 9.49 27.08
CA GLN A 162 8.46 10.87 27.40
C GLN A 162 7.17 11.36 26.73
N TRP A 163 6.51 10.57 25.87
CA TRP A 163 5.32 11.03 25.12
C TRP A 163 3.99 10.55 25.67
N VAL A 164 3.95 9.84 26.80
CA VAL A 164 2.71 9.24 27.37
C VAL A 164 2.18 10.00 28.57
N VAL A 165 2.68 11.15 28.94
CA VAL A 165 2.14 11.91 30.08
C VAL A 165 1.98 13.37 29.71
N SER A 166 0.86 13.76 29.15
CA SER A 166 0.20 15.06 29.32
C SER A 166 -1.15 15.02 28.57
N SER A 167 -2.10 14.33 29.17
CA SER A 167 -3.53 14.49 28.90
C SER A 167 -4.22 14.33 30.25
N GLU A 168 -4.12 15.34 31.08
CA GLU A 168 -5.08 15.66 32.11
C GLU A 168 -5.70 17.02 31.83
#